data_f03e04c16e13274c6de3e2005d502978
#
_entry.id   f03e04c16e13274c6de3e2005d502978
#
_cell.length_a   1.000
_cell.length_b   1.000
_cell.length_c   1.000
_cell.angle_alpha   90.00
_cell.angle_beta   90.00
_cell.angle_gamma   90.00
#
_symmetry.space_group_name_H-M   'P 1'
#
loop_
_entity.id
_entity.type
_entity.pdbx_description
1 polymer ?
#
loop_
_entity_poly.entity_id
_entity_poly.type
_entity_poly.pdbx_seq_one_letter_code
_entity_poly.pdbx_strand_id
1 'polypeptide(L)'
;MTRTDVTGAEVTGADGVATVRVRAAYARLREVDRPEVWTLLLPEADALAAAADVDARLARGEDLPLAGRTLAVKDNVDVAGLPTTAGCPSYATDPRGRPGAAPRTAPAVQALVDAGGVVLGKTNLDQFATGLVGTRSPYGAVRHAWLDGRVSGGSSSGSAVAVALGVADVGVGTDTAGSGRVPAAFHGIVGIKSTVGLVPTAGVVPACPSYDVVTTFTRDLVTGVLATRLMAAARDDGTGRAWPTDVRVGLPDRPVVAVPRPEDLTPLVPAWRDAFAAAVARVRGTGAVVVEVDVSGMLRAARLLYDGAIVAERYAAVGEFLATSPPDADPTVASIVLAGGDVSAPDYVRDRMGLDAARADAERVLAGCDLLLLPTTVEHPTIVEVEAEPVEVNRRLGTYTNFVNLLDLAAVAVPAGEADGGPFGVTVLARAFDDQLAVDLAARLLDEGGAGDARHGPLLVPGTVELLVVGAHLRGQPLNGRLTDLGARFERDVVTSDAYRLVALPTTPARPGLVRVGPGAGAHIAGEVWRLSTGALGRFLAALPAPMYLGPVELTDGEWVVGFGCSPEAAAGAHDVTATGGWRAALALR
;
A
#
# COMPACT_ATOMS: atom_id res chain seq x y z
N MET A 1 -31.34 17.10 -4.30
CA MET A 1 -30.32 16.33 -5.03
C MET A 1 -29.99 15.11 -4.21
N THR A 2 -30.49 13.95 -4.62
CA THR A 2 -30.22 12.64 -3.99
C THR A 2 -28.76 12.25 -4.30
N ARG A 3 -27.92 12.12 -3.27
CA ARG A 3 -26.58 11.52 -3.38
C ARG A 3 -26.76 10.00 -3.40
N THR A 4 -26.48 9.37 -4.53
CA THR A 4 -26.32 7.91 -4.63
C THR A 4 -24.95 7.54 -4.07
N ASP A 5 -24.92 6.70 -3.03
CA ASP A 5 -23.67 6.13 -2.50
C ASP A 5 -23.24 4.91 -3.32
N VAL A 6 -21.94 4.57 -3.28
CA VAL A 6 -21.28 3.48 -4.04
C VAL A 6 -21.89 2.10 -3.78
N THR A 7 -22.76 1.96 -2.79
CA THR A 7 -23.50 0.72 -2.47
C THR A 7 -24.91 0.66 -3.08
N GLY A 8 -25.36 1.71 -3.82
CA GLY A 8 -26.70 1.73 -4.42
C GLY A 8 -27.87 1.85 -3.43
N ALA A 9 -27.63 2.06 -2.13
CA ALA A 9 -28.67 2.26 -1.15
C ALA A 9 -29.13 3.72 -1.16
N GLU A 10 -30.42 3.97 -1.40
CA GLU A 10 -31.03 5.28 -1.22
C GLU A 10 -31.04 5.64 0.26
N VAL A 11 -30.38 6.76 0.61
CA VAL A 11 -30.47 7.34 1.96
C VAL A 11 -31.82 8.02 2.08
N THR A 12 -32.81 7.28 2.58
CA THR A 12 -34.13 7.82 2.89
C THR A 12 -34.30 7.82 4.41
N GLY A 13 -34.36 8.99 5.04
CA GLY A 13 -34.71 9.11 6.45
C GLY A 13 -33.70 9.92 7.28
N ALA A 14 -33.91 9.96 8.59
CA ALA A 14 -33.13 10.71 9.58
C ALA A 14 -31.74 10.12 9.90
N ASP A 15 -31.39 8.95 9.36
CA ASP A 15 -30.09 8.30 9.59
C ASP A 15 -28.98 8.93 8.75
N GLY A 16 -27.81 9.16 9.36
CA GLY A 16 -26.61 9.63 8.66
C GLY A 16 -25.91 8.51 7.87
N VAL A 17 -24.95 8.91 7.05
CA VAL A 17 -24.21 7.99 6.15
C VAL A 17 -23.50 6.87 6.92
N ALA A 18 -22.88 7.18 8.06
CA ALA A 18 -22.15 6.20 8.86
C ALA A 18 -23.10 5.18 9.48
N THR A 19 -24.23 5.64 10.03
CA THR A 19 -25.27 4.76 10.61
C THR A 19 -25.84 3.80 9.58
N VAL A 20 -26.12 4.25 8.34
CA VAL A 20 -26.61 3.40 7.24
C VAL A 20 -25.60 2.32 6.90
N ARG A 21 -24.31 2.67 6.76
CA ARG A 21 -23.24 1.71 6.43
C ARG A 21 -23.06 0.63 7.49
N VAL A 22 -23.06 1.02 8.77
CA VAL A 22 -22.91 0.06 9.87
C VAL A 22 -24.13 -0.88 9.93
N ARG A 23 -25.36 -0.40 9.74
CA ARG A 23 -26.54 -1.27 9.63
C ARG A 23 -26.41 -2.28 8.49
N ALA A 24 -25.94 -1.84 7.33
CA ALA A 24 -25.70 -2.71 6.16
C ALA A 24 -24.64 -3.78 6.49
N ALA A 25 -23.55 -3.42 7.17
CA ALA A 25 -22.52 -4.36 7.59
C ALA A 25 -23.07 -5.45 8.53
N TYR A 26 -23.88 -5.07 9.54
CA TYR A 26 -24.50 -6.05 10.44
C TYR A 26 -25.59 -6.89 9.76
N ALA A 27 -26.31 -6.33 8.80
CA ALA A 27 -27.22 -7.13 7.96
C ALA A 27 -26.42 -8.19 7.16
N ARG A 28 -25.29 -7.78 6.56
CA ARG A 28 -24.42 -8.69 5.83
C ARG A 28 -23.76 -9.74 6.73
N LEU A 29 -23.36 -9.38 7.95
CA LEU A 29 -22.86 -10.34 8.97
C LEU A 29 -23.87 -11.46 9.23
N ARG A 30 -25.16 -11.12 9.41
CA ARG A 30 -26.22 -12.11 9.64
C ARG A 30 -26.48 -12.99 8.40
N GLU A 31 -26.37 -12.42 7.21
CA GLU A 31 -26.56 -13.14 5.96
C GLU A 31 -25.46 -14.18 5.70
N VAL A 32 -24.20 -13.80 5.92
CA VAL A 32 -23.04 -14.66 5.59
C VAL A 32 -22.79 -15.73 6.64
N ASP A 33 -23.16 -15.48 7.89
CA ASP A 33 -23.04 -16.39 9.05
C ASP A 33 -21.65 -17.08 9.14
N ARG A 34 -20.61 -16.28 9.35
CA ARG A 34 -19.20 -16.72 9.39
C ARG A 34 -18.55 -16.38 10.74
N PRO A 35 -18.98 -17.03 11.85
CA PRO A 35 -18.48 -16.70 13.19
C PRO A 35 -16.97 -16.91 13.33
N GLU A 36 -16.36 -17.87 12.62
CA GLU A 36 -14.93 -18.15 12.64
C GLU A 36 -14.05 -16.99 12.12
N VAL A 37 -14.64 -16.01 11.47
CA VAL A 37 -13.94 -14.78 11.01
C VAL A 37 -13.55 -13.88 12.18
N TRP A 38 -14.24 -13.99 13.31
CA TRP A 38 -14.13 -13.08 14.44
C TRP A 38 -13.61 -13.78 15.70
N THR A 39 -12.70 -13.14 16.43
CA THR A 39 -12.39 -13.48 17.81
C THR A 39 -13.31 -12.73 18.77
N LEU A 40 -13.71 -11.51 18.37
CA LEU A 40 -14.67 -10.68 19.07
C LEU A 40 -15.41 -9.78 18.09
N LEU A 41 -16.72 -9.91 18.02
CA LEU A 41 -17.60 -8.99 17.30
C LEU A 41 -18.25 -8.04 18.30
N LEU A 42 -18.22 -6.73 18.04
CA LEU A 42 -18.92 -5.76 18.89
C LEU A 42 -20.44 -5.94 18.77
N PRO A 43 -21.20 -5.65 19.85
CA PRO A 43 -22.64 -5.53 19.74
C PRO A 43 -23.04 -4.48 18.71
N GLU A 44 -24.06 -4.76 17.89
CA GLU A 44 -24.54 -3.81 16.86
C GLU A 44 -24.87 -2.42 17.45
N ALA A 45 -25.40 -2.37 18.67
CA ALA A 45 -25.71 -1.12 19.34
C ALA A 45 -24.47 -0.24 19.59
N ASP A 46 -23.33 -0.85 19.95
CA ASP A 46 -22.09 -0.13 20.23
C ASP A 46 -21.49 0.43 18.92
N ALA A 47 -21.50 -0.37 17.86
CA ALA A 47 -21.05 0.09 16.53
C ALA A 47 -21.96 1.19 15.97
N LEU A 48 -23.27 1.11 16.19
CA LEU A 48 -24.22 2.17 15.81
C LEU A 48 -24.01 3.45 16.62
N ALA A 49 -23.68 3.35 17.90
CA ALA A 49 -23.34 4.52 18.71
C ALA A 49 -22.11 5.24 18.18
N ALA A 50 -21.05 4.49 17.79
CA ALA A 50 -19.86 5.05 17.15
C ALA A 50 -20.19 5.68 15.78
N ALA A 51 -21.05 5.05 14.99
CA ALA A 51 -21.50 5.60 13.72
C ALA A 51 -22.28 6.91 13.88
N ALA A 52 -23.14 7.00 14.90
CA ALA A 52 -23.89 8.21 15.22
C ALA A 52 -22.97 9.36 15.63
N ASP A 53 -21.85 9.10 16.33
CA ASP A 53 -20.83 10.11 16.60
C ASP A 53 -20.16 10.60 15.31
N VAL A 54 -19.81 9.70 14.40
CA VAL A 54 -19.27 10.07 13.07
C VAL A 54 -20.26 10.95 12.31
N ASP A 55 -21.55 10.59 12.28
CA ASP A 55 -22.59 11.40 11.63
C ASP A 55 -22.72 12.79 12.27
N ALA A 56 -22.62 12.88 13.61
CA ALA A 56 -22.63 14.15 14.31
C ALA A 56 -21.40 15.02 14.00
N ARG A 57 -20.22 14.42 13.85
CA ARG A 57 -18.98 15.10 13.44
C ARG A 57 -19.09 15.65 12.01
N LEU A 58 -19.63 14.85 11.07
CA LEU A 58 -19.92 15.30 9.70
C LEU A 58 -20.89 16.48 9.67
N ALA A 59 -21.95 16.44 10.51
CA ALA A 59 -22.93 17.53 10.61
C ALA A 59 -22.32 18.83 11.15
N ARG A 60 -21.21 18.75 11.91
CA ARG A 60 -20.41 19.92 12.33
C ARG A 60 -19.44 20.41 11.26
N GLY A 61 -19.36 19.74 10.11
CA GLY A 61 -18.47 20.12 9.00
C GLY A 61 -17.04 19.59 9.13
N GLU A 62 -16.81 18.56 9.97
CA GLU A 62 -15.50 17.90 10.04
C GLU A 62 -15.23 17.14 8.73
N ASP A 63 -13.99 17.23 8.25
CA ASP A 63 -13.52 16.42 7.10
C ASP A 63 -13.15 15.02 7.58
N LEU A 64 -13.98 14.04 7.26
CA LEU A 64 -13.82 12.64 7.66
C LEU A 64 -13.71 11.75 6.42
N PRO A 65 -12.51 11.55 5.87
CA PRO A 65 -12.31 10.85 4.60
C PRO A 65 -12.72 9.37 4.62
N LEU A 66 -12.86 8.75 5.81
CA LEU A 66 -13.37 7.39 5.98
C LEU A 66 -14.78 7.36 6.61
N ALA A 67 -15.57 8.43 6.49
CA ALA A 67 -16.86 8.56 7.15
C ALA A 67 -17.74 7.30 7.00
N GLY A 68 -17.97 6.60 8.11
CA GLY A 68 -18.79 5.39 8.20
C GLY A 68 -18.18 4.14 7.54
N ARG A 69 -16.95 4.18 7.01
CA ARG A 69 -16.27 2.97 6.55
C ARG A 69 -16.09 2.00 7.70
N THR A 70 -16.47 0.75 7.49
CA THR A 70 -16.39 -0.30 8.52
C THR A 70 -15.02 -0.93 8.57
N LEU A 71 -14.48 -1.12 9.79
CA LEU A 71 -13.15 -1.64 10.06
C LEU A 71 -13.19 -3.01 10.72
N ALA A 72 -12.46 -3.98 10.18
CA ALA A 72 -12.22 -5.30 10.76
C ALA A 72 -10.76 -5.40 11.19
N VAL A 73 -10.49 -5.40 12.51
CA VAL A 73 -9.14 -5.26 13.06
C VAL A 73 -8.59 -6.60 13.52
N LYS A 74 -7.46 -7.04 12.96
CA LYS A 74 -6.79 -8.30 13.34
C LYS A 74 -6.49 -8.33 14.83
N ASP A 75 -6.73 -9.47 15.46
CA ASP A 75 -6.70 -9.56 16.92
C ASP A 75 -5.30 -9.63 17.55
N ASN A 76 -4.26 -9.32 16.79
CA ASN A 76 -2.96 -8.96 17.35
C ASN A 76 -2.72 -7.43 17.39
N VAL A 77 -3.73 -6.61 17.06
CA VAL A 77 -3.65 -5.14 17.08
C VAL A 77 -4.62 -4.60 18.14
N ASP A 78 -4.14 -3.74 19.01
CA ASP A 78 -4.90 -3.18 20.13
C ASP A 78 -6.02 -2.25 19.66
N VAL A 79 -7.20 -2.43 20.26
CA VAL A 79 -8.34 -1.51 20.20
C VAL A 79 -8.74 -1.21 21.66
N ALA A 80 -8.79 0.05 22.05
CA ALA A 80 -9.10 0.46 23.42
C ALA A 80 -10.38 -0.18 23.94
N GLY A 81 -10.33 -0.70 25.17
CA GLY A 81 -11.45 -1.35 25.82
C GLY A 81 -11.70 -2.80 25.38
N LEU A 82 -10.99 -3.32 24.37
CA LEU A 82 -11.10 -4.70 23.92
C LEU A 82 -9.87 -5.52 24.28
N PRO A 83 -10.02 -6.84 24.54
CA PRO A 83 -8.86 -7.72 24.72
C PRO A 83 -8.11 -7.90 23.40
N THR A 84 -6.81 -8.18 23.49
CA THR A 84 -5.95 -8.58 22.37
C THR A 84 -5.42 -9.97 22.63
N THR A 85 -6.02 -10.98 21.99
CA THR A 85 -5.71 -12.39 22.24
C THR A 85 -4.62 -12.94 21.31
N ALA A 86 -4.33 -12.28 20.20
CA ALA A 86 -3.48 -12.77 19.13
C ALA A 86 -3.86 -14.20 18.64
N GLY A 87 -5.15 -14.54 18.69
CA GLY A 87 -5.69 -15.86 18.38
C GLY A 87 -5.51 -16.91 19.51
N CYS A 88 -5.10 -16.49 20.71
CA CYS A 88 -4.90 -17.36 21.87
C CYS A 88 -5.58 -16.72 23.10
N PRO A 89 -6.82 -17.13 23.47
CA PRO A 89 -7.58 -16.53 24.57
C PRO A 89 -6.81 -16.40 25.88
N SER A 90 -6.02 -17.41 26.25
CA SER A 90 -5.18 -17.40 27.45
C SER A 90 -4.17 -16.25 27.47
N TYR A 91 -3.73 -15.76 26.31
CA TYR A 91 -2.79 -14.63 26.21
C TYR A 91 -3.37 -13.33 26.78
N ALA A 92 -4.66 -13.14 26.69
CA ALA A 92 -5.37 -11.99 27.26
C ALA A 92 -5.71 -12.16 28.76
N THR A 93 -5.33 -13.25 29.39
CA THR A 93 -5.59 -13.50 30.82
C THR A 93 -4.34 -13.82 31.63
N ASP A 94 -3.26 -14.28 31.00
CA ASP A 94 -1.98 -14.60 31.66
C ASP A 94 -1.11 -13.32 31.85
N PRO A 95 -0.53 -13.12 33.04
CA PRO A 95 0.39 -11.96 33.29
C PRO A 95 1.60 -11.88 32.36
N ARG A 96 2.03 -12.98 31.76
CA ARG A 96 3.11 -13.04 30.76
C ARG A 96 2.65 -12.71 29.34
N GLY A 97 1.33 -12.63 29.13
CA GLY A 97 0.70 -12.15 27.92
C GLY A 97 0.31 -10.68 28.02
N ARG A 98 -0.92 -10.39 27.57
CA ARG A 98 -1.53 -9.04 27.67
C ARG A 98 -2.85 -9.11 28.41
N PRO A 99 -2.84 -9.24 29.77
CA PRO A 99 -4.07 -9.44 30.53
C PRO A 99 -4.99 -8.21 30.46
N GLY A 100 -6.28 -8.47 30.26
CA GLY A 100 -7.33 -7.47 30.24
C GLY A 100 -7.52 -6.76 28.91
N ALA A 101 -8.29 -5.70 28.95
CA ALA A 101 -8.58 -4.86 27.78
C ALA A 101 -7.40 -3.93 27.49
N ALA A 102 -7.15 -3.67 26.21
CA ALA A 102 -6.12 -2.71 25.78
C ALA A 102 -6.45 -1.30 26.32
N PRO A 103 -5.50 -0.60 26.95
CA PRO A 103 -5.74 0.71 27.51
C PRO A 103 -5.86 1.81 26.45
N ARG A 104 -5.31 1.58 25.26
CA ARG A 104 -5.31 2.51 24.13
C ARG A 104 -5.44 1.74 22.83
N THR A 105 -6.03 2.39 21.83
CA THR A 105 -6.02 1.88 20.45
C THR A 105 -4.63 2.07 19.83
N ALA A 106 -4.16 1.09 19.08
CA ALA A 106 -2.93 1.20 18.30
C ALA A 106 -2.97 2.44 17.39
N PRO A 107 -1.90 3.27 17.31
CA PRO A 107 -1.91 4.53 16.56
C PRO A 107 -2.37 4.36 15.10
N ALA A 108 -1.99 3.28 14.44
CA ALA A 108 -2.43 2.98 13.08
C ALA A 108 -3.96 2.82 12.98
N VAL A 109 -4.59 2.14 13.92
CA VAL A 109 -6.06 1.97 13.95
C VAL A 109 -6.74 3.26 14.40
N GLN A 110 -6.16 3.97 15.38
CA GLN A 110 -6.70 5.24 15.87
C GLN A 110 -6.82 6.27 14.74
N ALA A 111 -5.82 6.36 13.87
CA ALA A 111 -5.86 7.26 12.70
C ALA A 111 -7.04 6.97 11.76
N LEU A 112 -7.42 5.69 11.60
CA LEU A 112 -8.60 5.33 10.81
C LEU A 112 -9.91 5.70 11.51
N VAL A 113 -9.96 5.54 12.83
CA VAL A 113 -11.12 5.94 13.65
C VAL A 113 -11.29 7.46 13.66
N ASP A 114 -10.19 8.20 13.83
CA ASP A 114 -10.18 9.67 13.79
C ASP A 114 -10.67 10.21 12.44
N ALA A 115 -10.37 9.48 11.36
CA ALA A 115 -10.84 9.77 10.00
C ALA A 115 -12.31 9.36 9.75
N GLY A 116 -13.04 8.86 10.75
CA GLY A 116 -14.44 8.49 10.66
C GLY A 116 -14.72 7.00 10.41
N GLY A 117 -13.69 6.14 10.48
CA GLY A 117 -13.85 4.69 10.42
C GLY A 117 -14.53 4.11 11.67
N VAL A 118 -15.37 3.09 11.50
CA VAL A 118 -16.11 2.43 12.59
C VAL A 118 -15.64 0.98 12.76
N VAL A 119 -15.07 0.66 13.92
CA VAL A 119 -14.62 -0.71 14.23
C VAL A 119 -15.82 -1.62 14.46
N LEU A 120 -15.87 -2.75 13.73
CA LEU A 120 -16.87 -3.79 13.92
C LEU A 120 -16.42 -4.83 14.96
N GLY A 121 -15.12 -5.08 15.07
CA GLY A 121 -14.60 -6.10 15.99
C GLY A 121 -13.16 -6.49 15.70
N LYS A 122 -12.73 -7.53 16.43
CA LYS A 122 -11.40 -8.16 16.32
C LYS A 122 -11.52 -9.43 15.50
N THR A 123 -10.63 -9.59 14.52
CA THR A 123 -10.69 -10.71 13.56
C THR A 123 -9.71 -11.82 13.90
N ASN A 124 -10.12 -13.04 13.56
CA ASN A 124 -9.31 -14.25 13.71
C ASN A 124 -8.05 -14.23 12.84
N LEU A 125 -7.05 -15.01 13.25
CA LEU A 125 -5.74 -15.07 12.63
C LEU A 125 -5.04 -16.40 12.92
N ASP A 126 -4.02 -16.78 12.14
CA ASP A 126 -3.06 -17.78 12.63
C ASP A 126 -2.40 -17.24 13.90
N GLN A 127 -2.39 -18.00 15.00
CA GLN A 127 -1.93 -17.56 16.32
C GLN A 127 -0.59 -16.85 16.26
N PHE A 128 -0.48 -15.72 16.98
CA PHE A 128 0.72 -14.89 17.06
C PHE A 128 1.29 -14.52 15.67
N ALA A 129 0.42 -14.38 14.69
CA ALA A 129 0.76 -14.11 13.30
C ALA A 129 1.77 -15.12 12.70
N THR A 130 1.73 -16.38 13.18
CA THR A 130 2.65 -17.46 12.78
C THR A 130 1.97 -18.44 11.84
N GLY A 131 1.82 -18.05 10.58
CA GLY A 131 1.23 -18.84 9.51
C GLY A 131 0.86 -18.00 8.28
N LEU A 132 0.51 -18.72 7.19
CA LEU A 132 0.02 -18.17 5.93
C LEU A 132 -1.26 -18.89 5.47
N VAL A 133 -1.90 -19.66 6.36
CA VAL A 133 -2.94 -20.63 6.02
C VAL A 133 -4.33 -20.25 6.57
N GLY A 134 -4.42 -19.58 7.72
CA GLY A 134 -5.69 -19.20 8.36
C GLY A 134 -6.37 -20.34 9.10
N THR A 135 -5.63 -21.41 9.42
CA THR A 135 -6.18 -22.61 10.08
C THR A 135 -5.71 -22.79 11.52
N ARG A 136 -4.73 -21.99 11.98
CA ARG A 136 -4.03 -22.16 13.26
C ARG A 136 -4.68 -21.31 14.35
N SER A 137 -5.89 -21.67 14.76
CA SER A 137 -6.64 -20.90 15.76
C SER A 137 -7.67 -21.75 16.48
N PRO A 138 -7.83 -21.62 17.81
CA PRO A 138 -8.88 -22.28 18.59
C PRO A 138 -10.29 -21.77 18.29
N TYR A 139 -10.42 -20.62 17.62
CA TYR A 139 -11.70 -20.11 17.12
C TYR A 139 -12.17 -20.83 15.85
N GLY A 140 -11.39 -21.79 15.34
CA GLY A 140 -11.63 -22.55 14.13
C GLY A 140 -10.87 -22.01 12.93
N ALA A 141 -10.72 -22.86 11.91
CA ALA A 141 -10.12 -22.48 10.64
C ALA A 141 -11.01 -21.43 9.94
N VAL A 142 -10.43 -20.31 9.54
CA VAL A 142 -11.15 -19.33 8.72
C VAL A 142 -11.23 -19.86 7.30
N ARG A 143 -12.45 -20.27 6.89
CA ARG A 143 -12.68 -20.80 5.54
C ARG A 143 -12.59 -19.69 4.49
N HIS A 144 -12.21 -20.05 3.28
CA HIS A 144 -12.26 -19.14 2.13
C HIS A 144 -13.68 -18.54 1.97
N ALA A 145 -13.78 -17.29 1.48
CA ALA A 145 -15.07 -16.58 1.44
C ALA A 145 -16.15 -17.30 0.62
N TRP A 146 -15.78 -18.01 -0.45
CA TRP A 146 -16.70 -18.68 -1.38
C TRP A 146 -16.19 -20.00 -1.96
N LEU A 147 -14.96 -20.45 -1.68
CA LEU A 147 -14.46 -21.76 -2.13
C LEU A 147 -14.42 -22.73 -0.95
N ASP A 148 -15.39 -23.63 -0.91
CA ASP A 148 -15.46 -24.64 0.14
C ASP A 148 -14.19 -25.52 0.16
N GLY A 149 -13.69 -25.76 1.36
CA GLY A 149 -12.52 -26.61 1.61
C GLY A 149 -11.17 -25.98 1.28
N ARG A 150 -11.10 -24.80 0.66
CA ARG A 150 -9.85 -24.06 0.45
C ARG A 150 -9.50 -23.20 1.66
N VAL A 151 -8.22 -22.99 1.92
CA VAL A 151 -7.74 -22.08 2.96
C VAL A 151 -8.05 -20.62 2.60
N SER A 152 -8.28 -19.77 3.61
CA SER A 152 -8.41 -18.32 3.43
C SER A 152 -7.06 -17.63 3.16
N GLY A 153 -5.96 -18.33 3.37
CA GLY A 153 -4.67 -17.69 3.58
C GLY A 153 -4.60 -17.04 4.97
N GLY A 154 -3.37 -16.70 5.38
CA GLY A 154 -3.09 -16.16 6.71
C GLY A 154 -1.81 -15.30 6.69
N SER A 155 -1.43 -14.84 7.86
CA SER A 155 -2.10 -14.98 9.16
C SER A 155 -3.28 -14.02 9.36
N SER A 156 -3.52 -13.02 8.49
CA SER A 156 -4.62 -12.04 8.61
C SER A 156 -5.92 -12.56 7.97
N SER A 157 -6.26 -13.83 8.26
CA SER A 157 -7.35 -14.57 7.62
C SER A 157 -8.72 -13.91 7.80
N GLY A 158 -9.11 -13.60 9.03
CA GLY A 158 -10.40 -12.99 9.32
C GLY A 158 -10.57 -11.60 8.72
N SER A 159 -9.50 -10.76 8.74
CA SER A 159 -9.54 -9.41 8.16
C SER A 159 -9.79 -9.45 6.64
N ALA A 160 -9.08 -10.34 5.93
CA ALA A 160 -9.24 -10.48 4.50
C ALA A 160 -10.62 -11.04 4.12
N VAL A 161 -11.09 -12.08 4.84
CA VAL A 161 -12.41 -12.68 4.59
C VAL A 161 -13.55 -11.72 4.89
N ALA A 162 -13.46 -10.91 5.98
CA ALA A 162 -14.46 -9.89 6.28
C ALA A 162 -14.62 -8.86 5.14
N VAL A 163 -13.51 -8.47 4.53
CA VAL A 163 -13.51 -7.56 3.36
C VAL A 163 -14.05 -8.26 2.12
N ALA A 164 -13.60 -9.48 1.83
CA ALA A 164 -14.05 -10.25 0.67
C ALA A 164 -15.55 -10.51 0.70
N LEU A 165 -16.11 -10.81 1.87
CA LEU A 165 -17.54 -11.01 2.09
C LEU A 165 -18.37 -9.71 2.05
N GLY A 166 -17.73 -8.55 1.96
CA GLY A 166 -18.43 -7.26 1.95
C GLY A 166 -18.98 -6.82 3.33
N VAL A 167 -18.48 -7.43 4.41
CA VAL A 167 -18.83 -7.05 5.79
C VAL A 167 -18.04 -5.82 6.23
N ALA A 168 -16.75 -5.79 5.93
CA ALA A 168 -15.88 -4.66 6.22
C ALA A 168 -15.43 -3.95 4.93
N ASP A 169 -15.28 -2.63 5.01
CA ASP A 169 -14.67 -1.84 3.93
C ASP A 169 -13.15 -1.91 3.99
N VAL A 170 -12.58 -1.90 5.20
CA VAL A 170 -11.15 -1.98 5.45
C VAL A 170 -10.86 -3.07 6.47
N GLY A 171 -10.06 -4.05 6.08
CA GLY A 171 -9.42 -5.01 6.98
C GLY A 171 -8.06 -4.49 7.41
N VAL A 172 -7.83 -4.34 8.71
CA VAL A 172 -6.50 -4.07 9.26
C VAL A 172 -5.85 -5.40 9.61
N GLY A 173 -4.68 -5.65 9.03
CA GLY A 173 -3.89 -6.85 9.27
C GLY A 173 -2.45 -6.54 9.63
N THR A 174 -1.62 -7.57 9.68
CA THR A 174 -0.16 -7.45 9.80
C THR A 174 0.52 -8.35 8.77
N ASP A 175 1.70 -7.97 8.32
CA ASP A 175 2.51 -8.74 7.38
C ASP A 175 3.96 -8.82 7.89
N THR A 176 4.44 -10.04 8.11
CA THR A 176 5.82 -10.36 8.44
C THR A 176 6.43 -11.22 7.34
N ALA A 177 5.61 -12.15 6.81
CA ALA A 177 6.00 -13.20 5.87
C ALA A 177 5.14 -13.21 4.59
N GLY A 178 4.13 -12.35 4.50
CA GLY A 178 3.13 -12.38 3.44
C GLY A 178 1.70 -12.32 3.94
N SER A 179 1.50 -12.12 5.23
CA SER A 179 0.17 -12.17 5.87
C SER A 179 -0.77 -11.02 5.49
N GLY A 180 -0.27 -9.98 4.81
CA GLY A 180 -1.05 -8.91 4.17
C GLY A 180 -1.27 -9.15 2.67
N ARG A 181 -0.61 -10.14 2.07
CA ARG A 181 -0.59 -10.38 0.62
C ARG A 181 -1.23 -11.70 0.24
N VAL A 182 -0.89 -12.80 0.92
CA VAL A 182 -1.43 -14.14 0.62
C VAL A 182 -2.96 -14.18 0.75
N PRO A 183 -3.58 -13.72 1.87
CA PRO A 183 -5.04 -13.70 1.97
C PRO A 183 -5.70 -12.78 0.93
N ALA A 184 -5.06 -11.67 0.56
CA ALA A 184 -5.56 -10.77 -0.48
C ALA A 184 -5.60 -11.48 -1.84
N ALA A 185 -4.51 -12.17 -2.21
CA ALA A 185 -4.40 -12.89 -3.47
C ALA A 185 -5.44 -14.00 -3.60
N PHE A 186 -5.70 -14.75 -2.52
CA PHE A 186 -6.70 -15.82 -2.51
C PHE A 186 -8.13 -15.31 -2.63
N HIS A 187 -8.40 -14.09 -2.17
CA HIS A 187 -9.74 -13.52 -2.21
C HIS A 187 -9.97 -12.50 -3.34
N GLY A 188 -9.01 -12.30 -4.22
CA GLY A 188 -9.15 -11.33 -5.30
C GLY A 188 -9.41 -9.90 -4.80
N ILE A 189 -8.83 -9.53 -3.66
CA ILE A 189 -8.87 -8.19 -3.06
C ILE A 189 -7.48 -7.54 -3.06
N VAL A 190 -7.43 -6.25 -2.74
CA VAL A 190 -6.17 -5.50 -2.63
C VAL A 190 -5.58 -5.67 -1.24
N GLY A 191 -4.26 -5.96 -1.17
CA GLY A 191 -3.48 -5.99 0.07
C GLY A 191 -2.28 -5.06 -0.03
N ILE A 192 -2.19 -4.04 0.83
CA ILE A 192 -1.07 -3.09 0.83
C ILE A 192 -0.16 -3.33 2.03
N LYS A 193 1.08 -3.72 1.75
CA LYS A 193 2.18 -3.81 2.69
C LYS A 193 3.16 -2.67 2.40
N SER A 194 3.11 -1.61 3.18
CA SER A 194 4.03 -0.47 3.04
C SER A 194 5.48 -0.84 3.40
N THR A 195 6.42 0.03 3.08
CA THR A 195 7.80 -0.05 3.58
C THR A 195 7.81 -0.29 5.10
N VAL A 196 8.74 -1.13 5.57
CA VAL A 196 8.87 -1.45 7.00
C VAL A 196 9.05 -0.16 7.81
N GLY A 197 8.27 0.00 8.88
CA GLY A 197 8.32 1.15 9.79
C GLY A 197 7.63 2.42 9.27
N LEU A 198 7.02 2.46 8.08
CA LEU A 198 6.20 3.60 7.64
C LEU A 198 4.90 3.71 8.44
N VAL A 199 4.24 2.59 8.67
CA VAL A 199 3.08 2.51 9.56
C VAL A 199 3.57 2.09 10.94
N PRO A 200 3.24 2.82 12.01
CA PRO A 200 3.69 2.48 13.35
C PRO A 200 3.11 1.14 13.81
N THR A 201 3.94 0.35 14.51
CA THR A 201 3.57 -0.96 15.06
C THR A 201 3.31 -0.93 16.57
N ALA A 202 3.29 0.23 17.19
CA ALA A 202 2.89 0.40 18.60
C ALA A 202 1.47 -0.19 18.79
N GLY A 203 1.26 -0.94 19.87
CA GLY A 203 0.01 -1.63 20.14
C GLY A 203 -0.21 -2.92 19.34
N VAL A 204 0.80 -3.41 18.61
CA VAL A 204 0.76 -4.72 17.93
C VAL A 204 1.41 -5.78 18.81
N VAL A 205 0.83 -6.97 18.91
CA VAL A 205 1.53 -8.17 19.40
C VAL A 205 2.41 -8.63 18.25
N PRO A 206 3.74 -8.56 18.40
CA PRO A 206 4.64 -8.81 17.29
C PRO A 206 4.79 -10.28 16.94
N ALA A 207 5.12 -10.56 15.69
CA ALA A 207 5.65 -11.85 15.25
C ALA A 207 7.18 -11.78 15.13
N CYS A 208 7.68 -10.82 14.34
CA CYS A 208 9.11 -10.48 14.23
C CYS A 208 9.22 -8.96 14.29
N PRO A 209 9.54 -8.39 15.46
CA PRO A 209 9.52 -6.94 15.68
C PRO A 209 10.28 -6.11 14.66
N SER A 210 11.39 -6.65 14.13
CA SER A 210 12.22 -5.97 13.12
C SER A 210 11.60 -5.92 11.73
N TYR A 211 10.55 -6.72 11.45
CA TYR A 211 10.02 -6.95 10.10
C TYR A 211 8.50 -6.84 9.99
N ASP A 212 7.80 -6.68 11.11
CA ASP A 212 6.35 -6.56 11.11
C ASP A 212 5.89 -5.25 10.48
N VAL A 213 4.82 -5.33 9.68
CA VAL A 213 4.14 -4.17 9.08
C VAL A 213 2.65 -4.29 9.32
N VAL A 214 2.00 -3.20 9.74
CA VAL A 214 0.54 -3.11 9.74
C VAL A 214 0.07 -2.89 8.31
N THR A 215 -0.90 -3.68 7.85
CA THR A 215 -1.35 -3.73 6.46
C THR A 215 -2.85 -3.49 6.33
N THR A 216 -3.27 -3.14 5.11
CA THR A 216 -4.69 -2.97 4.77
C THR A 216 -5.15 -4.01 3.77
N PHE A 217 -6.40 -4.44 3.91
CA PHE A 217 -7.18 -5.18 2.92
C PHE A 217 -8.37 -4.33 2.51
N THR A 218 -8.62 -4.21 1.20
CA THR A 218 -9.77 -3.48 0.66
C THR A 218 -10.23 -4.11 -0.65
N ARG A 219 -11.48 -3.86 -1.04
CA ARG A 219 -11.97 -4.33 -2.34
C ARG A 219 -11.48 -3.48 -3.51
N ASP A 220 -11.12 -2.22 -3.25
CA ASP A 220 -10.60 -1.28 -4.24
C ASP A 220 -9.29 -0.65 -3.77
N LEU A 221 -8.45 -0.23 -4.72
CA LEU A 221 -7.13 0.31 -4.44
C LEU A 221 -7.20 1.70 -3.78
N VAL A 222 -8.16 2.54 -4.16
CA VAL A 222 -8.31 3.92 -3.68
C VAL A 222 -8.54 3.94 -2.17
N THR A 223 -9.48 3.12 -1.69
CA THR A 223 -9.74 2.95 -0.25
C THR A 223 -8.50 2.41 0.48
N GLY A 224 -7.78 1.45 -0.11
CA GLY A 224 -6.56 0.87 0.48
C GLY A 224 -5.44 1.89 0.62
N VAL A 225 -5.20 2.68 -0.41
CA VAL A 225 -4.19 3.77 -0.40
C VAL A 225 -4.56 4.83 0.63
N LEU A 226 -5.83 5.26 0.67
CA LEU A 226 -6.30 6.23 1.66
C LEU A 226 -6.10 5.73 3.09
N ALA A 227 -6.52 4.51 3.38
CA ALA A 227 -6.36 3.90 4.71
C ALA A 227 -4.87 3.77 5.09
N THR A 228 -4.03 3.27 4.17
CA THR A 228 -2.59 3.14 4.42
C THR A 228 -1.92 4.49 4.65
N ARG A 229 -2.28 5.52 3.87
CA ARG A 229 -1.80 6.89 4.04
C ARG A 229 -2.15 7.47 5.41
N LEU A 230 -3.39 7.26 5.86
CA LEU A 230 -3.85 7.72 7.18
C LEU A 230 -3.06 7.02 8.30
N MET A 231 -2.88 5.70 8.20
CA MET A 231 -2.07 4.94 9.16
C MET A 231 -0.60 5.37 9.16
N ALA A 232 -0.01 5.64 8.00
CA ALA A 232 1.37 6.10 7.89
C ALA A 232 1.56 7.56 8.39
N ALA A 233 0.50 8.35 8.46
CA ALA A 233 0.51 9.68 9.06
C ALA A 233 0.30 9.66 10.58
N ALA A 234 -0.05 8.52 11.16
CA ALA A 234 -0.22 8.37 12.60
C ALA A 234 1.10 8.67 13.32
N ARG A 235 1.01 9.42 14.41
CA ARG A 235 2.18 9.70 15.27
C ARG A 235 2.30 8.59 16.30
N ASP A 236 3.50 8.06 16.44
CA ASP A 236 3.88 7.22 17.57
C ASP A 236 5.05 7.84 18.35
N ASP A 237 5.48 7.16 19.39
CA ASP A 237 6.52 7.63 20.31
C ASP A 237 7.95 7.56 19.71
N GLY A 238 8.10 7.56 18.39
CA GLY A 238 9.38 7.67 17.70
C GLY A 238 9.94 6.35 17.14
N THR A 239 9.13 5.29 17.04
CA THR A 239 9.55 3.99 16.45
C THR A 239 9.33 3.93 14.93
N GLY A 240 8.58 4.86 14.35
CA GLY A 240 8.27 4.90 12.93
C GLY A 240 9.39 5.52 12.08
N ARG A 241 9.48 5.09 10.82
CA ARG A 241 10.37 5.70 9.81
C ARG A 241 9.62 6.83 9.10
N ALA A 242 10.24 8.01 9.04
CA ALA A 242 9.69 9.13 8.26
C ALA A 242 9.93 8.91 6.75
N TRP A 243 9.01 9.42 5.92
CA TRP A 243 9.24 9.52 4.50
C TRP A 243 10.51 10.35 4.22
N PRO A 244 11.44 9.87 3.36
CA PRO A 244 12.51 10.71 2.83
C PRO A 244 11.93 11.91 2.07
N THR A 245 12.65 13.02 2.07
CA THR A 245 12.19 14.25 1.40
C THR A 245 12.28 14.16 -0.13
N ASP A 246 12.96 13.15 -0.66
CA ASP A 246 13.29 12.98 -2.08
C ASP A 246 12.70 11.71 -2.72
N VAL A 247 11.60 11.18 -2.15
CA VAL A 247 10.88 10.03 -2.68
C VAL A 247 10.31 10.26 -4.08
N ARG A 248 10.20 9.18 -4.84
CA ARG A 248 9.49 9.19 -6.13
C ARG A 248 7.97 9.18 -5.88
N VAL A 249 7.23 10.07 -6.54
CA VAL A 249 5.79 10.23 -6.36
C VAL A 249 4.96 9.78 -7.56
N GLY A 250 5.61 9.31 -8.62
CA GLY A 250 4.94 8.81 -9.82
C GLY A 250 5.75 7.75 -10.55
N LEU A 251 5.05 6.76 -11.06
CA LEU A 251 5.62 5.75 -11.94
C LEU A 251 5.84 6.37 -13.34
N PRO A 252 7.00 6.16 -13.99
CA PRO A 252 7.22 6.60 -15.36
C PRO A 252 6.16 6.08 -16.33
N ASP A 253 5.96 6.79 -17.44
CA ASP A 253 5.01 6.36 -18.49
C ASP A 253 5.38 4.97 -19.05
N ARG A 254 6.69 4.69 -19.15
CA ARG A 254 7.24 3.40 -19.59
C ARG A 254 8.14 2.81 -18.50
N PRO A 255 7.57 2.28 -17.41
CA PRO A 255 8.36 1.72 -16.32
C PRO A 255 9.09 0.45 -16.76
N VAL A 256 10.23 0.19 -16.16
CA VAL A 256 10.93 -1.07 -16.28
C VAL A 256 10.49 -1.99 -15.14
N VAL A 257 9.80 -3.07 -15.48
CA VAL A 257 9.28 -4.05 -14.52
C VAL A 257 10.07 -5.34 -14.63
N ALA A 258 10.76 -5.69 -13.56
CA ALA A 258 11.44 -6.97 -13.44
C ALA A 258 10.43 -8.11 -13.22
N VAL A 259 10.71 -9.28 -13.77
CA VAL A 259 10.00 -10.55 -13.50
C VAL A 259 11.04 -11.66 -13.27
N PRO A 260 10.70 -12.73 -12.52
CA PRO A 260 11.60 -13.87 -12.35
C PRO A 260 11.91 -14.56 -13.67
N ARG A 261 13.11 -15.14 -13.76
CA ARG A 261 13.45 -16.08 -14.84
C ARG A 261 12.60 -17.36 -14.74
N PRO A 262 12.42 -18.13 -15.82
CA PRO A 262 11.66 -19.38 -15.81
C PRO A 262 12.13 -20.38 -14.74
N GLU A 263 13.43 -20.45 -14.46
CA GLU A 263 14.03 -21.34 -13.46
C GLU A 263 13.55 -20.99 -12.04
N ASP A 264 13.35 -19.72 -11.75
CA ASP A 264 12.89 -19.21 -10.46
C ASP A 264 11.37 -19.39 -10.28
N LEU A 265 10.64 -19.77 -11.34
CA LEU A 265 9.20 -20.05 -11.34
C LEU A 265 8.86 -21.55 -11.26
N THR A 266 9.86 -22.41 -11.12
CA THR A 266 9.65 -23.87 -11.01
C THR A 266 8.76 -24.30 -9.84
N PRO A 267 8.70 -23.58 -8.68
CA PRO A 267 7.78 -23.91 -7.59
C PRO A 267 6.29 -23.75 -7.93
N LEU A 268 5.92 -22.98 -8.97
CA LEU A 268 4.52 -22.78 -9.35
C LEU A 268 3.90 -24.05 -9.90
N VAL A 269 2.69 -24.37 -9.44
CA VAL A 269 1.86 -25.37 -10.13
C VAL A 269 1.48 -24.87 -11.55
N PRO A 270 1.22 -25.79 -12.52
CA PRO A 270 1.05 -25.39 -13.93
C PRO A 270 0.03 -24.28 -14.17
N ALA A 271 -1.18 -24.37 -13.60
CA ALA A 271 -2.24 -23.38 -13.78
C ALA A 271 -1.81 -21.98 -13.26
N TRP A 272 -1.02 -21.92 -12.18
CA TRP A 272 -0.51 -20.68 -11.61
C TRP A 272 0.60 -20.08 -12.47
N ARG A 273 1.41 -20.93 -13.11
CA ARG A 273 2.43 -20.46 -14.06
C ARG A 273 1.79 -19.81 -15.28
N ASP A 274 0.72 -20.41 -15.81
CA ASP A 274 -0.01 -19.86 -16.95
C ASP A 274 -0.70 -18.53 -16.58
N ALA A 275 -1.33 -18.45 -15.40
CA ALA A 275 -1.94 -17.23 -14.89
C ALA A 275 -0.89 -16.12 -14.68
N PHE A 276 0.30 -16.46 -14.17
CA PHE A 276 1.38 -15.49 -14.04
C PHE A 276 1.88 -14.99 -15.40
N ALA A 277 2.03 -15.87 -16.38
CA ALA A 277 2.40 -15.47 -17.74
C ALA A 277 1.35 -14.51 -18.35
N ALA A 278 0.07 -14.73 -18.11
CA ALA A 278 -1.00 -13.82 -18.51
C ALA A 278 -0.92 -12.46 -17.79
N ALA A 279 -0.61 -12.45 -16.48
CA ALA A 279 -0.40 -11.22 -15.74
C ALA A 279 0.80 -10.42 -16.27
N VAL A 280 1.91 -11.08 -16.60
CA VAL A 280 3.09 -10.44 -17.22
C VAL A 280 2.72 -9.85 -18.59
N ALA A 281 1.90 -10.54 -19.39
CA ALA A 281 1.42 -10.00 -20.66
C ALA A 281 0.56 -8.74 -20.47
N ARG A 282 -0.29 -8.69 -19.44
CA ARG A 282 -1.05 -7.48 -19.08
C ARG A 282 -0.12 -6.32 -18.70
N VAL A 283 0.94 -6.57 -17.89
CA VAL A 283 1.94 -5.55 -17.57
C VAL A 283 2.58 -4.98 -18.83
N ARG A 284 2.97 -5.84 -19.81
CA ARG A 284 3.47 -5.36 -21.11
C ARG A 284 2.42 -4.52 -21.84
N GLY A 285 1.15 -4.90 -21.76
CA GLY A 285 0.02 -4.15 -22.34
C GLY A 285 -0.16 -2.74 -21.79
N THR A 286 0.32 -2.45 -20.57
CA THR A 286 0.32 -1.09 -19.98
C THR A 286 1.41 -0.17 -20.55
N GLY A 287 2.25 -0.66 -21.47
CA GLY A 287 3.40 0.07 -22.02
C GLY A 287 4.69 -0.11 -21.21
N ALA A 288 4.69 -0.95 -20.18
CA ALA A 288 5.89 -1.26 -19.40
C ALA A 288 6.91 -2.08 -20.20
N VAL A 289 8.19 -1.84 -19.94
CA VAL A 289 9.29 -2.69 -20.39
C VAL A 289 9.49 -3.81 -19.37
N VAL A 290 9.26 -5.05 -19.78
CA VAL A 290 9.43 -6.22 -18.90
C VAL A 290 10.78 -6.87 -19.13
N VAL A 291 11.55 -7.05 -18.06
CA VAL A 291 12.88 -7.68 -18.07
C VAL A 291 12.92 -8.88 -17.11
N GLU A 292 13.57 -9.96 -17.52
CA GLU A 292 13.80 -11.12 -16.65
C GLU A 292 15.03 -10.90 -15.79
N VAL A 293 14.91 -11.24 -14.49
CA VAL A 293 16.00 -11.11 -13.51
C VAL A 293 16.13 -12.39 -12.66
N ASP A 294 17.33 -12.60 -12.15
CA ASP A 294 17.65 -13.69 -11.21
C ASP A 294 17.18 -13.34 -9.80
N VAL A 295 16.08 -13.94 -9.34
CA VAL A 295 15.59 -13.74 -7.96
C VAL A 295 16.03 -14.84 -7.00
N SER A 296 16.85 -15.80 -7.43
CA SER A 296 17.28 -16.94 -6.61
C SER A 296 17.91 -16.53 -5.27
N GLY A 297 18.65 -15.41 -5.24
CA GLY A 297 19.21 -14.82 -4.02
C GLY A 297 18.14 -14.40 -3.03
N MET A 298 17.07 -13.76 -3.52
CA MET A 298 15.90 -13.36 -2.71
C MET A 298 15.16 -14.58 -2.18
N LEU A 299 14.98 -15.62 -3.02
CA LEU A 299 14.34 -16.88 -2.61
C LEU A 299 15.17 -17.62 -1.55
N ARG A 300 16.50 -17.55 -1.59
CA ARG A 300 17.35 -18.07 -0.51
C ARG A 300 17.19 -17.28 0.78
N ALA A 301 17.14 -15.95 0.72
CA ALA A 301 16.90 -15.10 1.88
C ALA A 301 15.54 -15.39 2.54
N ALA A 302 14.51 -15.75 1.77
CA ALA A 302 13.19 -16.11 2.27
C ALA A 302 13.23 -17.24 3.33
N ARG A 303 14.18 -18.17 3.20
CA ARG A 303 14.32 -19.31 4.13
C ARG A 303 14.78 -18.88 5.52
N LEU A 304 15.52 -17.79 5.65
CA LEU A 304 16.06 -17.33 6.93
C LEU A 304 14.98 -16.99 7.95
N LEU A 305 13.74 -16.72 7.50
CA LEU A 305 12.64 -16.37 8.40
C LEU A 305 12.17 -17.51 9.29
N TYR A 306 12.22 -18.76 8.79
CA TYR A 306 11.75 -19.96 9.52
C TYR A 306 12.81 -21.02 9.69
N ASP A 307 13.71 -21.18 8.71
CA ASP A 307 14.78 -22.20 8.75
C ASP A 307 16.10 -21.62 9.31
N GLY A 308 16.19 -20.29 9.47
CA GLY A 308 17.33 -19.58 10.02
C GLY A 308 17.10 -19.04 11.42
N ALA A 309 18.07 -18.28 11.90
CA ALA A 309 18.09 -17.73 13.27
C ALA A 309 17.11 -16.55 13.48
N ILE A 310 16.49 -16.03 12.43
CA ILE A 310 15.49 -14.94 12.54
C ILE A 310 14.26 -15.41 13.34
N VAL A 311 13.99 -16.71 13.42
CA VAL A 311 12.92 -17.28 14.25
C VAL A 311 13.06 -16.91 15.74
N ALA A 312 14.27 -16.56 16.20
CA ALA A 312 14.50 -16.05 17.57
C ALA A 312 13.67 -14.80 17.90
N GLU A 313 13.32 -13.97 16.91
CA GLU A 313 12.45 -12.82 17.15
C GLU A 313 11.04 -13.24 17.57
N ARG A 314 10.52 -14.38 17.08
CA ARG A 314 9.23 -14.92 17.50
C ARG A 314 9.27 -15.38 18.96
N TYR A 315 10.38 -16.04 19.36
CA TYR A 315 10.57 -16.41 20.76
C TYR A 315 10.67 -15.17 21.65
N ALA A 316 11.44 -14.17 21.26
CA ALA A 316 11.56 -12.92 22.01
C ALA A 316 10.21 -12.19 22.17
N ALA A 317 9.28 -12.36 21.20
CA ALA A 317 7.96 -11.75 21.26
C ALA A 317 7.00 -12.47 22.23
N VAL A 318 6.87 -13.79 22.14
CA VAL A 318 5.83 -14.55 22.84
C VAL A 318 6.31 -15.92 23.40
N GLY A 319 7.59 -16.21 23.32
CA GLY A 319 8.16 -17.52 23.72
C GLY A 319 7.98 -17.82 25.19
N GLU A 320 8.20 -16.85 26.09
CA GLU A 320 8.01 -17.03 27.53
C GLU A 320 6.57 -17.39 27.89
N PHE A 321 5.59 -16.81 27.20
CA PHE A 321 4.19 -17.17 27.38
C PHE A 321 3.95 -18.60 26.87
N LEU A 322 4.36 -18.94 25.66
CA LEU A 322 4.13 -20.27 25.07
C LEU A 322 4.87 -21.39 25.83
N ALA A 323 5.99 -21.09 26.49
CA ALA A 323 6.70 -22.04 27.36
C ALA A 323 5.88 -22.49 28.57
N THR A 324 4.80 -21.79 28.91
CA THR A 324 3.84 -22.21 29.96
C THR A 324 2.86 -23.29 29.51
N SER A 325 2.90 -23.65 28.23
CA SER A 325 1.99 -24.62 27.62
C SER A 325 0.50 -24.25 27.79
N PRO A 326 0.06 -23.06 27.37
CA PRO A 326 -1.35 -22.65 27.50
C PRO A 326 -2.25 -23.64 26.74
N PRO A 327 -3.45 -23.98 27.29
CA PRO A 327 -4.28 -25.07 26.76
C PRO A 327 -4.88 -24.78 25.36
N ASP A 328 -4.91 -23.52 24.96
CA ASP A 328 -5.43 -23.03 23.69
C ASP A 328 -4.32 -22.65 22.67
N ALA A 329 -3.06 -22.98 22.99
CA ALA A 329 -1.96 -22.81 22.04
C ALA A 329 -2.06 -23.83 20.89
N ASP A 330 -1.94 -23.35 19.66
CA ASP A 330 -1.75 -24.22 18.49
C ASP A 330 -0.40 -24.94 18.57
N PRO A 331 -0.37 -26.28 18.49
CA PRO A 331 0.89 -27.04 18.68
C PRO A 331 1.93 -26.75 17.61
N THR A 332 1.54 -26.45 16.37
CA THR A 332 2.45 -26.09 15.28
C THR A 332 3.09 -24.73 15.55
N VAL A 333 2.28 -23.76 15.97
CA VAL A 333 2.76 -22.41 16.32
C VAL A 333 3.69 -22.47 17.51
N ALA A 334 3.32 -23.19 18.58
CA ALA A 334 4.14 -23.36 19.78
C ALA A 334 5.50 -24.00 19.43
N SER A 335 5.51 -25.05 18.61
CA SER A 335 6.75 -25.70 18.17
C SER A 335 7.68 -24.75 17.42
N ILE A 336 7.14 -23.96 16.47
CA ILE A 336 7.93 -22.99 15.69
C ILE A 336 8.52 -21.90 16.58
N VAL A 337 7.70 -21.32 17.47
CA VAL A 337 8.14 -20.22 18.34
C VAL A 337 9.16 -20.70 19.37
N LEU A 338 8.91 -21.85 20.03
CA LEU A 338 9.79 -22.36 21.08
C LEU A 338 11.16 -22.77 20.52
N ALA A 339 11.24 -23.27 19.29
CA ALA A 339 12.52 -23.56 18.63
C ALA A 339 13.42 -22.31 18.50
N GLY A 340 12.82 -21.12 18.45
CA GLY A 340 13.57 -19.85 18.44
C GLY A 340 14.36 -19.59 19.73
N GLY A 341 14.01 -20.23 20.85
CA GLY A 341 14.71 -20.11 22.13
C GLY A 341 16.09 -20.77 22.15
N ASP A 342 16.34 -21.74 21.25
CA ASP A 342 17.61 -22.45 21.12
C ASP A 342 18.61 -21.73 20.19
N VAL A 343 18.20 -20.64 19.56
CA VAL A 343 19.05 -19.87 18.63
C VAL A 343 20.13 -19.11 19.41
N SER A 344 21.39 -19.31 19.04
CA SER A 344 22.50 -18.59 19.65
C SER A 344 22.60 -17.14 19.11
N ALA A 345 23.09 -16.21 19.95
CA ALA A 345 23.35 -14.84 19.50
C ALA A 345 24.32 -14.76 18.30
N PRO A 346 25.42 -15.55 18.22
CA PRO A 346 26.26 -15.59 17.02
C PRO A 346 25.55 -16.05 15.76
N ASP A 347 24.61 -17.00 15.85
CA ASP A 347 23.81 -17.45 14.70
C ASP A 347 22.89 -16.34 14.21
N TYR A 348 22.19 -15.67 15.13
CA TYR A 348 21.35 -14.53 14.81
C TYR A 348 22.14 -13.41 14.12
N VAL A 349 23.31 -13.05 14.64
CA VAL A 349 24.18 -12.03 14.04
C VAL A 349 24.63 -12.44 12.64
N ARG A 350 25.01 -13.71 12.42
CA ARG A 350 25.40 -14.21 11.09
C ARG A 350 24.26 -14.12 10.09
N ASP A 351 23.06 -14.50 10.48
CA ASP A 351 21.89 -14.40 9.59
C ASP A 351 21.51 -12.95 9.29
N ARG A 352 21.62 -12.05 10.27
CA ARG A 352 21.44 -10.60 10.05
C ARG A 352 22.44 -10.06 9.03
N MET A 353 23.72 -10.41 9.16
CA MET A 353 24.74 -10.03 8.15
C MET A 353 24.44 -10.66 6.78
N GLY A 354 23.94 -11.90 6.75
CA GLY A 354 23.48 -12.56 5.53
C GLY A 354 22.32 -11.82 4.85
N LEU A 355 21.38 -11.32 5.64
CA LEU A 355 20.27 -10.50 5.14
C LEU A 355 20.74 -9.14 4.59
N ASP A 356 21.71 -8.48 5.22
CA ASP A 356 22.28 -7.23 4.71
C ASP A 356 22.99 -7.46 3.36
N ALA A 357 23.72 -8.57 3.23
CA ALA A 357 24.32 -8.95 1.94
C ALA A 357 23.24 -9.28 0.87
N ALA A 358 22.18 -10.01 1.26
CA ALA A 358 21.08 -10.34 0.35
C ALA A 358 20.30 -9.07 -0.08
N ARG A 359 20.18 -8.08 0.80
CA ARG A 359 19.58 -6.77 0.46
C ARG A 359 20.41 -6.03 -0.59
N ALA A 360 21.73 -5.95 -0.40
CA ALA A 360 22.63 -5.36 -1.38
C ALA A 360 22.62 -6.11 -2.73
N ASP A 361 22.46 -7.44 -2.71
CA ASP A 361 22.29 -8.25 -3.90
C ASP A 361 20.96 -7.93 -4.62
N ALA A 362 19.86 -7.84 -3.87
CA ALA A 362 18.56 -7.48 -4.42
C ALA A 362 18.58 -6.09 -5.07
N GLU A 363 19.24 -5.11 -4.45
CA GLU A 363 19.42 -3.76 -5.02
C GLU A 363 20.19 -3.81 -6.34
N ARG A 364 21.23 -4.65 -6.45
CA ARG A 364 22.00 -4.83 -7.71
C ARG A 364 21.17 -5.53 -8.78
N VAL A 365 20.42 -6.56 -8.44
CA VAL A 365 19.54 -7.29 -9.37
C VAL A 365 18.44 -6.37 -9.91
N LEU A 366 17.91 -5.49 -9.06
CA LEU A 366 16.87 -4.54 -9.42
C LEU A 366 17.43 -3.20 -9.94
N ALA A 367 18.76 -3.08 -10.12
CA ALA A 367 19.34 -1.88 -10.69
C ALA A 367 18.80 -1.63 -12.11
N GLY A 368 18.30 -0.41 -12.36
CA GLY A 368 17.65 -0.06 -13.63
C GLY A 368 16.21 -0.54 -13.79
N CYS A 369 15.66 -1.24 -12.81
CA CYS A 369 14.24 -1.57 -12.77
C CYS A 369 13.50 -0.62 -11.80
N ASP A 370 12.25 -0.29 -12.12
CA ASP A 370 11.39 0.49 -11.22
C ASP A 370 10.72 -0.41 -10.20
N LEU A 371 10.26 -1.59 -10.63
CA LEU A 371 9.44 -2.52 -9.86
C LEU A 371 9.83 -3.98 -10.15
N LEU A 372 9.43 -4.89 -9.24
CA LEU A 372 9.47 -6.33 -9.46
C LEU A 372 8.04 -6.90 -9.34
N LEU A 373 7.61 -7.70 -10.31
CA LEU A 373 6.35 -8.42 -10.28
C LEU A 373 6.57 -9.90 -9.97
N LEU A 374 5.84 -10.42 -8.99
CA LEU A 374 5.87 -11.82 -8.60
C LEU A 374 4.46 -12.43 -8.54
N PRO A 375 4.29 -13.74 -8.75
CA PRO A 375 3.11 -14.43 -8.24
C PRO A 375 3.10 -14.28 -6.71
N THR A 376 1.93 -14.12 -6.10
CA THR A 376 1.90 -13.93 -4.63
C THR A 376 2.27 -15.21 -3.91
N THR A 377 1.77 -16.35 -4.37
CA THR A 377 2.12 -17.69 -3.83
C THR A 377 2.33 -18.69 -4.96
N VAL A 378 2.56 -19.97 -4.61
CA VAL A 378 2.84 -21.05 -5.58
C VAL A 378 1.60 -21.87 -5.93
N GLU A 379 0.60 -21.89 -5.08
CA GLU A 379 -0.62 -22.71 -5.16
C GLU A 379 -1.69 -22.17 -4.22
N HIS A 380 -2.93 -22.72 -4.30
CA HIS A 380 -4.00 -22.47 -3.34
C HIS A 380 -4.42 -23.80 -2.68
N PRO A 381 -3.88 -24.16 -1.50
CA PRO A 381 -4.14 -25.46 -0.89
C PRO A 381 -5.52 -25.57 -0.28
N THR A 382 -5.93 -26.81 -0.04
CA THR A 382 -7.11 -27.14 0.76
C THR A 382 -6.77 -27.16 2.25
N ILE A 383 -7.78 -27.06 3.11
CA ILE A 383 -7.63 -27.21 4.56
C ILE A 383 -7.08 -28.61 4.90
N VAL A 384 -7.56 -29.65 4.19
CA VAL A 384 -7.11 -31.05 4.40
C VAL A 384 -5.62 -31.22 4.08
N GLU A 385 -5.12 -30.58 3.01
CA GLU A 385 -3.68 -30.61 2.69
C GLU A 385 -2.85 -29.92 3.76
N VAL A 386 -3.35 -28.81 4.33
CA VAL A 386 -2.67 -28.14 5.45
C VAL A 386 -2.68 -28.99 6.71
N GLU A 387 -3.76 -29.66 7.03
CA GLU A 387 -3.86 -30.59 8.18
C GLU A 387 -2.86 -31.76 8.05
N ALA A 388 -2.68 -32.28 6.83
CA ALA A 388 -1.74 -33.36 6.56
C ALA A 388 -0.27 -32.91 6.67
N GLU A 389 0.06 -31.71 6.17
CA GLU A 389 1.43 -31.18 6.11
C GLU A 389 1.51 -29.72 6.58
N PRO A 390 1.23 -29.42 7.87
CA PRO A 390 1.00 -28.04 8.33
C PRO A 390 2.22 -27.12 8.23
N VAL A 391 3.43 -27.67 8.24
CA VAL A 391 4.67 -26.89 8.11
C VAL A 391 5.05 -26.72 6.65
N GLU A 392 5.00 -27.81 5.87
CA GLU A 392 5.50 -27.80 4.50
C GLU A 392 4.61 -27.02 3.54
N VAL A 393 3.27 -27.16 3.65
CA VAL A 393 2.32 -26.33 2.90
C VAL A 393 2.53 -24.85 3.19
N ASN A 394 2.67 -24.49 4.47
CA ASN A 394 2.94 -23.11 4.87
C ASN A 394 4.26 -22.57 4.31
N ARG A 395 5.31 -23.41 4.27
CA ARG A 395 6.62 -23.06 3.70
C ARG A 395 6.50 -22.74 2.20
N ARG A 396 5.80 -23.60 1.44
CA ARG A 396 5.58 -23.40 0.01
C ARG A 396 4.84 -22.10 -0.28
N LEU A 397 3.79 -21.77 0.50
CA LEU A 397 3.05 -20.51 0.35
C LEU A 397 3.94 -19.28 0.53
N GLY A 398 4.95 -19.35 1.37
CA GLY A 398 5.88 -18.25 1.65
C GLY A 398 7.00 -18.04 0.61
N THR A 399 7.07 -18.86 -0.44
CA THR A 399 8.18 -18.87 -1.40
C THR A 399 8.49 -17.49 -1.96
N TYR A 400 7.47 -16.74 -2.42
CA TYR A 400 7.63 -15.42 -3.03
C TYR A 400 7.32 -14.26 -2.08
N THR A 401 6.95 -14.53 -0.83
CA THR A 401 6.53 -13.47 0.11
C THR A 401 7.48 -13.28 1.29
N ASN A 402 8.13 -14.33 1.80
CA ASN A 402 8.90 -14.28 3.05
C ASN A 402 10.09 -13.29 3.00
N PHE A 403 10.76 -13.15 1.85
CA PHE A 403 11.92 -12.27 1.74
C PHE A 403 11.56 -10.78 1.70
N VAL A 404 10.32 -10.43 1.35
CA VAL A 404 9.93 -9.04 1.05
C VAL A 404 10.15 -8.11 2.24
N ASN A 405 9.75 -8.55 3.44
CA ASN A 405 9.97 -7.79 4.67
C ASN A 405 11.46 -7.82 5.09
N LEU A 406 12.10 -8.99 4.97
CA LEU A 406 13.51 -9.17 5.31
C LEU A 406 14.44 -8.27 4.49
N LEU A 407 14.09 -8.03 3.23
CA LEU A 407 14.84 -7.18 2.30
C LEU A 407 14.33 -5.74 2.23
N ASP A 408 13.44 -5.33 3.15
CA ASP A 408 12.88 -3.97 3.25
C ASP A 408 12.21 -3.48 1.95
N LEU A 409 11.43 -4.36 1.29
CA LEU A 409 10.67 -4.01 0.09
C LEU A 409 9.23 -3.64 0.46
N ALA A 410 8.66 -2.65 -0.23
CA ALA A 410 7.22 -2.38 -0.22
C ALA A 410 6.49 -3.33 -1.17
N ALA A 411 5.19 -3.56 -0.95
CA ALA A 411 4.40 -4.50 -1.75
C ALA A 411 2.93 -4.13 -1.85
N VAL A 412 2.35 -4.34 -3.03
CA VAL A 412 0.89 -4.28 -3.26
C VAL A 412 0.46 -5.58 -3.93
N ALA A 413 -0.35 -6.37 -3.22
CA ALA A 413 -1.00 -7.56 -3.79
C ALA A 413 -2.31 -7.16 -4.45
N VAL A 414 -2.50 -7.62 -5.69
CA VAL A 414 -3.70 -7.33 -6.48
C VAL A 414 -4.22 -8.57 -7.20
N PRO A 415 -5.53 -8.66 -7.47
CA PRO A 415 -6.10 -9.71 -8.30
C PRO A 415 -5.51 -9.66 -9.72
N ALA A 416 -5.21 -10.83 -10.27
CA ALA A 416 -4.62 -10.96 -11.60
C ALA A 416 -5.29 -12.03 -12.48
N GLY A 417 -6.51 -12.39 -12.18
CA GLY A 417 -7.30 -13.39 -12.89
C GLY A 417 -7.64 -14.57 -12.01
N GLU A 418 -7.78 -15.73 -12.61
CA GLU A 418 -8.15 -16.99 -11.94
C GLU A 418 -7.14 -18.09 -12.30
N ALA A 419 -6.92 -19.00 -11.37
CA ALA A 419 -6.14 -20.22 -11.54
C ALA A 419 -6.71 -21.33 -10.66
N ASP A 420 -6.75 -22.57 -11.16
CA ASP A 420 -7.21 -23.74 -10.41
C ASP A 420 -8.60 -23.56 -9.77
N GLY A 421 -9.51 -22.87 -10.48
CA GLY A 421 -10.89 -22.63 -10.05
C GLY A 421 -11.06 -21.57 -8.95
N GLY A 422 -10.04 -20.79 -8.66
CA GLY A 422 -10.09 -19.72 -7.67
C GLY A 422 -9.35 -18.46 -8.11
N PRO A 423 -9.43 -17.37 -7.31
CA PRO A 423 -8.70 -16.16 -7.60
C PRO A 423 -7.19 -16.39 -7.64
N PHE A 424 -6.53 -15.75 -8.58
CA PHE A 424 -5.09 -15.67 -8.69
C PHE A 424 -4.64 -14.22 -8.47
N GLY A 425 -3.64 -14.02 -7.61
CA GLY A 425 -3.10 -12.71 -7.31
C GLY A 425 -1.60 -12.61 -7.60
N VAL A 426 -1.18 -11.42 -8.00
CA VAL A 426 0.23 -11.04 -8.13
C VAL A 426 0.60 -10.01 -7.08
N THR A 427 1.89 -9.94 -6.77
CA THR A 427 2.44 -8.91 -5.88
C THR A 427 3.38 -8.00 -6.68
N VAL A 428 3.07 -6.72 -6.68
CA VAL A 428 3.96 -5.66 -7.19
C VAL A 428 4.87 -5.23 -6.04
N LEU A 429 6.18 -5.37 -6.23
CA LEU A 429 7.19 -5.01 -5.24
C LEU A 429 7.93 -3.75 -5.68
N ALA A 430 8.23 -2.90 -4.71
CA ALA A 430 9.05 -1.72 -4.86
C ALA A 430 10.17 -1.69 -3.82
N ARG A 431 11.23 -0.92 -4.07
CA ARG A 431 12.23 -0.61 -3.04
C ARG A 431 11.58 0.13 -1.89
N ALA A 432 12.24 0.13 -0.74
CA ALA A 432 11.80 0.94 0.39
C ALA A 432 11.55 2.39 -0.04
N PHE A 433 10.42 2.93 0.37
CA PHE A 433 9.93 4.27 0.06
C PHE A 433 9.52 4.55 -1.41
N ASP A 434 9.58 3.55 -2.28
CA ASP A 434 8.99 3.60 -3.62
C ASP A 434 7.56 3.02 -3.65
N ASP A 435 6.89 2.98 -2.51
CA ASP A 435 5.52 2.43 -2.32
C ASP A 435 4.54 2.99 -3.34
N GLN A 436 4.62 4.29 -3.67
CA GLN A 436 3.74 4.93 -4.65
C GLN A 436 3.87 4.32 -6.04
N LEU A 437 5.07 3.88 -6.42
CA LEU A 437 5.28 3.25 -7.73
C LEU A 437 4.57 1.89 -7.82
N ALA A 438 4.59 1.12 -6.71
CA ALA A 438 3.85 -0.14 -6.62
C ALA A 438 2.33 0.09 -6.72
N VAL A 439 1.82 1.13 -6.06
CA VAL A 439 0.41 1.56 -6.17
C VAL A 439 0.07 1.96 -7.61
N ASP A 440 0.92 2.72 -8.29
CA ASP A 440 0.66 3.18 -9.65
C ASP A 440 0.62 2.02 -10.67
N LEU A 441 1.49 1.00 -10.53
CA LEU A 441 1.42 -0.19 -11.38
C LEU A 441 0.20 -1.05 -11.03
N ALA A 442 -0.11 -1.19 -9.75
CA ALA A 442 -1.31 -1.88 -9.28
C ALA A 442 -2.58 -1.27 -9.90
N ALA A 443 -2.69 0.06 -9.91
CA ALA A 443 -3.80 0.79 -10.55
C ALA A 443 -3.90 0.49 -12.05
N ARG A 444 -2.76 0.45 -12.78
CA ARG A 444 -2.74 0.08 -14.20
C ARG A 444 -3.17 -1.37 -14.45
N LEU A 445 -2.86 -2.29 -13.51
CA LEU A 445 -3.26 -3.71 -13.61
C LEU A 445 -4.73 -3.92 -13.31
N LEU A 446 -5.30 -3.15 -12.39
CA LEU A 446 -6.71 -3.24 -12.02
C LEU A 446 -7.64 -2.54 -13.01
N ASP A 447 -7.09 -1.75 -13.93
CA ASP A 447 -7.84 -0.88 -14.85
C ASP A 447 -8.77 0.11 -14.11
N GLU A 448 -8.49 0.33 -12.81
CA GLU A 448 -9.15 1.33 -11.97
C GLU A 448 -8.72 2.71 -12.44
N GLY A 449 -9.57 3.29 -13.32
CA GLY A 449 -9.38 4.65 -13.76
C GLY A 449 -9.15 4.84 -15.24
N GLY A 450 -9.46 3.90 -16.14
CA GLY A 450 -9.28 4.09 -17.58
C GLY A 450 -7.94 4.80 -17.92
N ALA A 451 -7.41 4.85 -19.07
CA ALA A 451 -6.09 5.46 -19.37
C ALA A 451 -5.86 6.94 -18.91
N GLY A 452 -6.78 7.50 -18.11
CA GLY A 452 -6.77 8.86 -17.57
C GLY A 452 -6.85 9.03 -16.05
N ASP A 453 -7.48 8.14 -15.30
CA ASP A 453 -7.98 8.44 -13.95
C ASP A 453 -7.21 7.82 -12.76
N ALA A 454 -6.37 6.82 -12.95
CA ALA A 454 -5.43 6.36 -11.92
C ALA A 454 -4.48 7.47 -11.42
N ARG A 455 -4.48 8.60 -12.13
CA ARG A 455 -3.69 9.80 -11.85
C ARG A 455 -4.33 10.71 -10.80
N HIS A 456 -5.60 10.51 -10.43
CA HIS A 456 -6.36 11.40 -9.52
C HIS A 456 -6.70 10.76 -8.17
N GLY A 457 -6.24 9.54 -7.92
CA GLY A 457 -6.38 8.88 -6.62
C GLY A 457 -5.52 9.53 -5.52
N PRO A 458 -5.82 9.25 -4.24
CA PRO A 458 -4.99 9.72 -3.14
C PRO A 458 -3.57 9.18 -3.30
N LEU A 459 -2.56 10.05 -3.10
CA LEU A 459 -1.17 9.62 -3.05
C LEU A 459 -0.87 9.01 -1.68
N LEU A 460 -0.09 7.94 -1.66
CA LEU A 460 0.44 7.39 -0.42
C LEU A 460 1.48 8.34 0.20
N VAL A 461 2.29 8.98 -0.64
CA VAL A 461 3.36 9.91 -0.23
C VAL A 461 2.79 11.26 0.21
N PRO A 462 3.04 11.73 1.45
CA PRO A 462 2.66 13.05 1.89
C PRO A 462 3.64 14.14 1.43
N GLY A 463 3.27 15.42 1.62
CA GLY A 463 4.21 16.55 1.52
C GLY A 463 4.74 16.82 0.11
N THR A 464 3.94 16.61 -0.93
CA THR A 464 4.30 16.88 -2.32
C THR A 464 4.07 18.34 -2.70
N VAL A 465 4.78 18.81 -3.70
CA VAL A 465 4.71 20.19 -4.24
C VAL A 465 4.32 20.15 -5.71
N GLU A 466 3.47 21.08 -6.13
CA GLU A 466 3.10 21.27 -7.53
C GLU A 466 4.09 22.18 -8.24
N LEU A 467 4.48 21.78 -9.46
CA LEU A 467 5.36 22.54 -10.36
C LEU A 467 4.69 22.72 -11.71
N LEU A 468 4.41 23.97 -12.09
CA LEU A 468 3.95 24.31 -13.42
C LEU A 468 5.13 24.34 -14.40
N VAL A 469 4.98 23.66 -15.52
CA VAL A 469 5.90 23.73 -16.67
C VAL A 469 5.14 24.22 -17.90
N VAL A 470 5.77 25.09 -18.69
CA VAL A 470 5.17 25.72 -19.89
C VAL A 470 6.02 25.51 -21.14
N GLY A 471 7.07 24.68 -21.08
CA GLY A 471 8.06 24.63 -22.15
C GLY A 471 8.73 23.29 -22.40
N ALA A 472 10.07 23.28 -22.42
CA ALA A 472 10.86 22.10 -22.75
C ALA A 472 10.69 20.91 -21.79
N HIS A 473 10.05 21.12 -20.63
CA HIS A 473 9.71 20.09 -19.65
C HIS A 473 8.29 19.52 -19.80
N LEU A 474 7.47 20.04 -20.74
CA LEU A 474 6.16 19.44 -21.05
C LEU A 474 6.33 18.00 -21.55
N ARG A 475 5.30 17.16 -21.39
CA ARG A 475 5.30 15.77 -21.91
C ARG A 475 5.66 15.75 -23.40
N GLY A 476 6.54 14.84 -23.77
CA GLY A 476 7.05 14.70 -25.14
C GLY A 476 8.08 15.77 -25.56
N GLN A 477 8.45 16.71 -24.70
CA GLN A 477 9.48 17.70 -24.95
C GLN A 477 10.86 17.24 -24.45
N PRO A 478 11.98 17.77 -25.00
CA PRO A 478 13.33 17.24 -24.78
C PRO A 478 13.82 17.18 -23.33
N LEU A 479 13.28 18.00 -22.44
CA LEU A 479 13.68 18.03 -21.01
C LEU A 479 12.68 17.40 -20.07
N ASN A 480 11.60 16.78 -20.58
CA ASN A 480 10.60 16.12 -19.73
C ASN A 480 11.24 15.01 -18.85
N GLY A 481 12.22 14.28 -19.41
CA GLY A 481 12.96 13.26 -18.65
C GLY A 481 13.57 13.77 -17.34
N ARG A 482 13.94 15.06 -17.26
CA ARG A 482 14.45 15.64 -16.00
C ARG A 482 13.42 15.66 -14.86
N LEU A 483 12.13 15.67 -15.17
CA LEU A 483 11.06 15.55 -14.18
C LEU A 483 10.82 14.08 -13.83
N THR A 484 10.67 13.23 -14.85
CA THR A 484 10.37 11.81 -14.64
C THR A 484 11.53 11.07 -13.95
N ASP A 485 12.79 11.42 -14.23
CA ASP A 485 13.98 10.88 -13.56
C ASP A 485 14.03 11.25 -12.05
N LEU A 486 13.38 12.35 -11.68
CA LEU A 486 13.18 12.75 -10.28
C LEU A 486 11.92 12.13 -9.65
N GLY A 487 11.24 11.24 -10.38
CA GLY A 487 10.01 10.61 -9.93
C GLY A 487 8.81 11.56 -9.86
N ALA A 488 8.79 12.59 -10.70
CA ALA A 488 7.65 13.49 -10.78
C ALA A 488 6.43 12.79 -11.41
N ARG A 489 5.24 13.15 -10.93
CA ARG A 489 3.95 12.68 -11.45
C ARG A 489 3.26 13.81 -12.21
N PHE A 490 2.81 13.53 -13.43
CA PHE A 490 1.90 14.43 -14.14
C PHE A 490 0.56 14.48 -13.41
N GLU A 491 0.06 15.68 -13.18
CA GLU A 491 -1.21 15.89 -12.46
C GLU A 491 -2.32 16.33 -13.41
N ARG A 492 -2.14 17.44 -14.11
CA ARG A 492 -3.17 18.03 -14.99
C ARG A 492 -2.58 18.98 -16.02
N ASP A 493 -3.30 19.14 -17.14
CA ASP A 493 -3.11 20.27 -18.06
C ASP A 493 -3.77 21.51 -17.48
N VAL A 494 -3.12 22.66 -17.60
CA VAL A 494 -3.59 23.94 -17.05
C VAL A 494 -3.33 25.09 -18.00
N VAL A 495 -3.91 26.26 -17.67
CA VAL A 495 -3.68 27.51 -18.39
C VAL A 495 -3.40 28.61 -17.36
N THR A 496 -2.39 29.47 -17.60
CA THR A 496 -2.09 30.61 -16.74
C THR A 496 -3.17 31.69 -16.85
N SER A 497 -3.23 32.60 -15.87
CA SER A 497 -3.98 33.85 -16.05
C SER A 497 -3.44 34.65 -17.26
N ASP A 498 -4.14 35.68 -17.67
CA ASP A 498 -3.77 36.57 -18.79
C ASP A 498 -2.63 37.56 -18.46
N ALA A 499 -2.02 37.40 -17.29
CA ALA A 499 -0.95 38.25 -16.79
C ALA A 499 0.44 37.90 -17.33
N TYR A 500 0.57 36.99 -18.30
CA TYR A 500 1.86 36.45 -18.71
C TYR A 500 2.13 36.60 -20.21
N ARG A 501 3.44 36.77 -20.51
CA ARG A 501 3.99 36.68 -21.88
C ARG A 501 4.92 35.47 -21.97
N LEU A 502 4.95 34.84 -23.15
CA LEU A 502 5.82 33.73 -23.47
C LEU A 502 6.82 34.17 -24.53
N VAL A 503 8.11 34.05 -24.24
CA VAL A 503 9.20 34.42 -25.16
C VAL A 503 10.07 33.19 -25.47
N ALA A 504 10.60 33.12 -26.71
CA ALA A 504 11.50 32.06 -27.12
C ALA A 504 12.95 32.46 -26.85
N LEU A 505 13.59 31.81 -25.88
CA LEU A 505 14.99 32.06 -25.52
C LEU A 505 15.97 31.39 -26.52
N PRO A 506 17.15 32.00 -26.81
CA PRO A 506 18.15 31.45 -27.71
C PRO A 506 19.00 30.38 -27.01
N THR A 507 18.38 29.25 -26.64
CA THR A 507 19.01 28.14 -25.92
C THR A 507 18.96 26.84 -26.74
N THR A 508 19.85 25.87 -26.41
CA THR A 508 19.85 24.52 -26.97
C THR A 508 19.71 23.50 -25.84
N PRO A 509 18.63 22.70 -25.77
CA PRO A 509 17.43 22.82 -26.61
C PRO A 509 16.71 24.15 -26.42
N ALA A 510 15.87 24.53 -27.39
CA ALA A 510 15.05 25.74 -27.31
C ALA A 510 14.13 25.70 -26.08
N ARG A 511 14.06 26.81 -25.34
CA ARG A 511 13.24 26.94 -24.10
C ARG A 511 12.42 28.20 -24.18
N PRO A 512 11.18 28.21 -23.70
CA PRO A 512 10.46 29.45 -23.48
C PRO A 512 10.85 30.08 -22.15
N GLY A 513 10.72 31.39 -22.09
CA GLY A 513 10.71 32.18 -20.86
C GLY A 513 9.29 32.68 -20.58
N LEU A 514 8.78 32.42 -19.40
CA LEU A 514 7.50 32.98 -18.93
C LEU A 514 7.79 34.25 -18.14
N VAL A 515 7.10 35.35 -18.48
CA VAL A 515 7.30 36.68 -17.86
C VAL A 515 5.96 37.23 -17.40
N ARG A 516 5.86 37.58 -16.13
CA ARG A 516 4.67 38.27 -15.60
C ARG A 516 4.69 39.74 -16.00
N VAL A 517 3.65 40.17 -16.68
CA VAL A 517 3.50 41.56 -17.18
C VAL A 517 2.33 42.31 -16.53
N GLY A 518 1.47 41.61 -15.81
CA GLY A 518 0.30 42.11 -15.11
C GLY A 518 -1.02 41.73 -15.77
N PRO A 519 -2.13 41.80 -15.03
CA PRO A 519 -3.44 41.38 -15.51
C PRO A 519 -3.84 42.15 -16.77
N GLY A 520 -4.36 41.46 -17.80
CA GLY A 520 -4.78 42.01 -19.07
C GLY A 520 -3.67 42.49 -19.99
N ALA A 521 -2.38 42.43 -19.60
CA ALA A 521 -1.23 42.87 -20.40
C ALA A 521 -0.50 41.75 -21.14
N GLY A 522 -0.91 40.49 -20.93
CA GLY A 522 -0.37 39.31 -21.54
C GLY A 522 -1.42 38.44 -22.22
N ALA A 523 -1.26 37.12 -22.13
CA ALA A 523 -2.21 36.14 -22.62
C ALA A 523 -2.22 34.88 -21.73
N HIS A 524 -3.24 34.07 -21.93
CA HIS A 524 -3.32 32.73 -21.34
C HIS A 524 -2.31 31.80 -21.99
N ILE A 525 -1.45 31.16 -21.19
CA ILE A 525 -0.40 30.25 -21.66
C ILE A 525 -0.68 28.84 -21.17
N ALA A 526 -0.78 27.89 -22.11
CA ALA A 526 -0.97 26.47 -21.81
C ALA A 526 0.27 25.88 -21.14
N GLY A 527 0.06 25.08 -20.11
CA GLY A 527 1.08 24.41 -19.33
C GLY A 527 0.60 23.09 -18.73
N GLU A 528 1.47 22.46 -17.99
CA GLU A 528 1.20 21.23 -17.25
C GLU A 528 1.64 21.40 -15.80
N VAL A 529 0.83 20.91 -14.86
CA VAL A 529 1.20 20.78 -13.45
C VAL A 529 1.72 19.38 -13.20
N TRP A 530 2.88 19.33 -12.58
CA TRP A 530 3.56 18.11 -12.14
C TRP A 530 3.71 18.12 -10.63
N ARG A 531 3.59 16.96 -10.00
CA ARG A 531 3.77 16.80 -8.57
C ARG A 531 5.11 16.15 -8.26
N LEU A 532 5.88 16.72 -7.33
CA LEU A 532 7.19 16.23 -6.91
C LEU A 532 7.26 16.18 -5.38
N SER A 533 8.17 15.38 -4.85
CA SER A 533 8.60 15.53 -3.46
C SER A 533 9.39 16.83 -3.28
N THR A 534 9.43 17.36 -2.06
CA THR A 534 10.15 18.60 -1.74
C THR A 534 11.64 18.52 -2.05
N GLY A 535 12.27 17.37 -1.78
CA GLY A 535 13.67 17.13 -2.10
C GLY A 535 13.93 17.03 -3.60
N ALA A 536 13.03 16.40 -4.36
CA ALA A 536 13.12 16.36 -5.82
C ALA A 536 13.02 17.76 -6.43
N LEU A 537 12.08 18.60 -5.94
CA LEU A 537 11.99 20.00 -6.36
C LEU A 537 13.27 20.78 -6.01
N GLY A 538 13.86 20.54 -4.82
CA GLY A 538 15.12 21.15 -4.41
C GLY A 538 16.28 20.79 -5.35
N ARG A 539 16.41 19.49 -5.73
CA ARG A 539 17.41 19.04 -6.73
C ARG A 539 17.16 19.64 -8.10
N PHE A 540 15.90 19.70 -8.52
CA PHE A 540 15.52 20.31 -9.77
C PHE A 540 15.88 21.79 -9.82
N LEU A 541 15.58 22.57 -8.76
CA LEU A 541 15.92 23.97 -8.63
C LEU A 541 17.44 24.20 -8.64
N ALA A 542 18.21 23.38 -7.91
CA ALA A 542 19.68 23.49 -7.87
C ALA A 542 20.33 23.25 -9.24
N ALA A 543 19.70 22.46 -10.11
CA ALA A 543 20.18 22.16 -11.47
C ALA A 543 19.64 23.15 -12.53
N LEU A 544 18.84 24.14 -12.13
CA LEU A 544 18.21 25.06 -13.07
C LEU A 544 19.22 26.13 -13.55
N PRO A 545 19.53 26.18 -14.86
CA PRO A 545 20.50 27.14 -15.34
C PRO A 545 19.88 28.54 -15.53
N ALA A 546 20.68 29.57 -15.35
CA ALA A 546 20.31 30.91 -15.77
C ALA A 546 19.92 30.93 -17.27
N PRO A 547 18.98 31.75 -17.69
CA PRO A 547 18.29 32.84 -16.96
C PRO A 547 17.00 32.39 -16.28
N MET A 548 16.77 31.09 -16.09
CA MET A 548 15.53 30.53 -15.53
C MET A 548 15.53 30.61 -14.00
N TYR A 549 14.35 30.81 -13.44
CA TYR A 549 14.08 30.72 -12.00
C TYR A 549 12.71 30.06 -11.75
N LEU A 550 12.43 29.66 -10.52
CA LEU A 550 11.10 29.24 -10.07
C LEU A 550 10.47 30.32 -9.18
N GLY A 551 9.19 30.54 -9.35
CA GLY A 551 8.41 31.51 -8.57
C GLY A 551 6.92 31.22 -8.67
N PRO A 552 6.07 32.01 -7.96
CA PRO A 552 4.63 31.83 -8.01
C PRO A 552 4.08 32.23 -9.39
N VAL A 553 3.25 31.37 -9.96
CA VAL A 553 2.53 31.58 -11.22
C VAL A 553 1.03 31.41 -10.97
N GLU A 554 0.23 32.37 -11.42
CA GLU A 554 -1.21 32.42 -11.29
C GLU A 554 -1.88 31.66 -12.44
N LEU A 555 -2.84 30.79 -12.11
CA LEU A 555 -3.66 30.05 -13.07
C LEU A 555 -4.97 30.78 -13.35
N THR A 556 -5.72 30.33 -14.36
CA THR A 556 -7.02 30.95 -14.77
C THR A 556 -8.10 30.85 -13.69
N ASP A 557 -8.03 29.86 -12.81
CA ASP A 557 -8.95 29.65 -11.67
C ASP A 557 -8.59 30.45 -10.42
N GLY A 558 -7.49 31.23 -10.48
CA GLY A 558 -6.97 32.03 -9.37
C GLY A 558 -6.03 31.27 -8.43
N GLU A 559 -5.77 29.98 -8.69
CA GLU A 559 -4.76 29.22 -7.95
C GLU A 559 -3.35 29.72 -8.26
N TRP A 560 -2.47 29.70 -7.25
CA TRP A 560 -1.05 30.03 -7.39
C TRP A 560 -0.19 28.78 -7.17
N VAL A 561 0.59 28.42 -8.19
CA VAL A 561 1.50 27.26 -8.16
C VAL A 561 2.95 27.70 -8.37
N VAL A 562 3.91 26.89 -7.89
CA VAL A 562 5.32 27.13 -8.24
C VAL A 562 5.49 26.86 -9.73
N GLY A 563 6.13 27.76 -10.47
CA GLY A 563 6.34 27.57 -11.91
C GLY A 563 7.58 28.29 -12.41
N PHE A 564 7.87 28.10 -13.70
CA PHE A 564 9.01 28.71 -14.33
C PHE A 564 8.80 30.19 -14.64
N GLY A 565 9.86 30.98 -14.38
CA GLY A 565 10.03 32.33 -14.90
C GLY A 565 11.40 32.47 -15.58
N CYS A 566 11.62 33.57 -16.28
CA CYS A 566 12.95 33.96 -16.78
C CYS A 566 13.27 35.41 -16.42
N SER A 567 14.56 35.75 -16.36
CA SER A 567 14.95 37.11 -16.03
C SER A 567 14.45 38.12 -17.07
N PRO A 568 14.08 39.35 -16.66
CA PRO A 568 13.63 40.39 -17.57
C PRO A 568 14.66 40.72 -18.66
N GLU A 569 15.94 40.68 -18.33
CA GLU A 569 17.03 40.96 -19.29
C GLU A 569 17.04 39.92 -20.42
N ALA A 570 16.86 38.63 -20.09
CA ALA A 570 16.83 37.57 -21.09
C ALA A 570 15.55 37.66 -21.95
N ALA A 571 14.46 38.10 -21.38
CA ALA A 571 13.20 38.28 -22.09
C ALA A 571 13.20 39.49 -23.03
N ALA A 572 13.94 40.56 -22.73
CA ALA A 572 13.94 41.83 -23.49
C ALA A 572 14.43 41.67 -24.93
N GLY A 573 15.37 40.71 -25.18
CA GLY A 573 15.89 40.42 -26.52
C GLY A 573 15.32 39.18 -27.19
N ALA A 574 14.39 38.49 -26.56
CA ALA A 574 13.87 37.22 -27.04
C ALA A 574 12.64 37.41 -27.94
N HIS A 575 12.44 36.47 -28.88
CA HIS A 575 11.28 36.49 -29.76
C HIS A 575 9.98 36.21 -29.01
N ASP A 576 9.03 37.11 -29.11
CA ASP A 576 7.71 36.98 -28.47
C ASP A 576 6.83 35.96 -29.21
N VAL A 577 6.43 34.92 -28.51
CA VAL A 577 5.54 33.87 -29.01
C VAL A 577 4.20 33.81 -28.25
N THR A 578 3.88 34.84 -27.48
CA THR A 578 2.69 34.90 -26.61
C THR A 578 1.39 34.62 -27.38
N ALA A 579 1.25 35.16 -28.61
CA ALA A 579 0.07 34.99 -29.45
C ALA A 579 -0.23 33.52 -29.83
N THR A 580 0.75 32.59 -29.66
CA THR A 580 0.52 31.17 -29.94
C THR A 580 -0.23 30.45 -28.82
N GLY A 581 -0.42 31.06 -27.64
CA GLY A 581 -1.08 30.48 -26.48
C GLY A 581 -0.31 29.32 -25.78
N GLY A 582 0.90 28.96 -26.26
CA GLY A 582 1.68 27.91 -25.63
C GLY A 582 2.87 27.42 -26.46
N TRP A 583 3.82 26.76 -25.79
CA TRP A 583 5.10 26.36 -26.39
C TRP A 583 4.96 25.33 -27.52
N ARG A 584 4.05 24.34 -27.39
CA ARG A 584 3.82 23.33 -28.45
C ARG A 584 3.35 23.98 -29.75
N ALA A 585 2.42 24.96 -29.66
CA ALA A 585 1.93 25.70 -30.80
C ALA A 585 3.03 26.60 -31.41
N ALA A 586 3.88 27.22 -30.57
CA ALA A 586 5.00 28.02 -31.04
C ALA A 586 6.05 27.19 -31.79
N LEU A 587 6.29 25.93 -31.37
CA LEU A 587 7.21 25.01 -32.07
C LEU A 587 6.64 24.53 -33.40
N ALA A 588 5.34 24.35 -33.53
CA ALA A 588 4.68 23.92 -34.76
C ALA A 588 4.71 24.98 -35.88
N LEU A 589 4.99 26.25 -35.54
CA LEU A 589 5.11 27.37 -36.48
C LEU A 589 6.57 27.61 -36.93
N ARG A 590 7.55 26.88 -36.36
CA ARG A 590 8.95 26.92 -36.73
C ARG A 590 9.32 25.82 -37.73
#